data_6aeaa8272cf8dcc8ecc1fe111845629a
#
_entry.id   6aeaa8272cf8dcc8ecc1fe111845629a
#
_cell.length_a   1.000
_cell.length_b   1.000
_cell.length_c   1.000
_cell.angle_alpha   90.00
_cell.angle_beta   90.00
_cell.angle_gamma   90.00
#
_symmetry.space_group_name_H-M   'P 1'
#
loop_
_entity.id
_entity.type
_entity.pdbx_description
1 polymer ?
#
loop_
_entity_poly.entity_id
_entity_poly.type
_entity_poly.pdbx_seq_one_letter_code
_entity_poly.pdbx_strand_id
1 'polypeptide(L)'
;MKCRLATAPGKGTGDITLNTATKKLTWSVTSSGLTGQPTAAHFHGPAAAGENAGPVVDISNAIASGSAEITEAQVADLQAGKWYLNIHTEKFPDGEIRGQVEKAQ
;
A
#
# COMPACT_ATOMS: atom_id res chain seq x y z
N MET A 1 -11.50 0.65 -2.21
CA MET A 1 -10.76 0.40 -0.95
C MET A 1 -9.87 1.60 -0.66
N LYS A 2 -9.62 1.85 0.59
CA LYS A 2 -8.79 2.99 0.99
C LYS A 2 -7.78 2.58 2.03
N CYS A 3 -6.66 3.28 2.09
CA CYS A 3 -5.74 3.16 3.20
C CYS A 3 -5.31 4.56 3.66
N ARG A 4 -5.08 4.68 4.96
CA ARG A 4 -4.54 5.89 5.55
C ARG A 4 -3.19 5.54 6.15
N LEU A 5 -2.16 6.18 5.63
CA LEU A 5 -0.79 5.92 6.05
C LEU A 5 -0.38 6.96 7.08
N ALA A 6 0.13 6.51 8.20
CA ALA A 6 0.60 7.43 9.24
C ALA A 6 1.73 6.84 10.04
N THR A 7 2.74 7.61 10.24
CA THR A 7 3.77 7.49 11.26
C THR A 7 4.34 8.88 11.38
N ALA A 8 4.16 9.53 12.53
CA ALA A 8 4.59 10.92 12.68
C ALA A 8 6.07 11.08 12.35
N PRO A 9 6.50 12.12 11.61
CA PRO A 9 5.68 13.24 11.13
C PRO A 9 4.97 13.02 9.79
N GLY A 10 5.26 11.93 9.08
CA GLY A 10 4.70 11.68 7.77
C GLY A 10 3.26 11.18 7.80
N LYS A 11 2.52 11.44 6.73
CA LYS A 11 1.17 10.93 6.55
C LYS A 11 0.85 10.79 5.07
N GLY A 12 -0.15 9.98 4.77
CA GLY A 12 -0.59 9.79 3.40
C GLY A 12 -1.94 9.10 3.34
N THR A 13 -2.50 9.07 2.14
CA THR A 13 -3.73 8.34 1.85
C THR A 13 -3.59 7.60 0.54
N GLY A 14 -4.29 6.48 0.43
CA GLY A 14 -4.34 5.71 -0.80
C GLY A 14 -5.78 5.35 -1.16
N ASP A 15 -6.13 5.56 -2.42
CA ASP A 15 -7.36 5.06 -3.00
C ASP A 15 -6.98 3.86 -3.86
N ILE A 16 -7.50 2.69 -3.50
CA ILE A 16 -7.19 1.44 -4.19
C ILE A 16 -8.48 0.88 -4.78
N THR A 17 -8.44 0.58 -6.07
CA THR A 17 -9.58 0.00 -6.79
C THR A 17 -9.19 -1.40 -7.25
N LEU A 18 -10.05 -2.37 -6.98
CA LEU A 18 -9.87 -3.74 -7.42
C LEU A 18 -10.99 -4.12 -8.39
N ASN A 19 -10.62 -4.50 -9.59
CA ASN A 19 -11.55 -5.11 -10.54
C ASN A 19 -11.48 -6.61 -10.36
N THR A 20 -12.50 -7.20 -9.75
CA THR A 20 -12.50 -8.64 -9.44
C THR A 20 -12.65 -9.53 -10.67
N ALA A 21 -13.22 -9.00 -11.76
CA ALA A 21 -13.36 -9.75 -13.00
C ALA A 21 -12.02 -9.92 -13.72
N THR A 22 -11.20 -8.86 -13.73
CA THR A 22 -9.89 -8.87 -14.40
C THR A 22 -8.73 -9.09 -13.44
N LYS A 23 -8.98 -9.05 -12.14
CA LYS A 23 -7.96 -9.09 -11.07
C LYS A 23 -6.96 -7.95 -11.21
N LYS A 24 -7.41 -6.82 -11.72
CA LYS A 24 -6.57 -5.65 -11.88
C LYS A 24 -6.70 -4.73 -10.67
N LEU A 25 -5.56 -4.43 -10.08
CA LEU A 25 -5.42 -3.51 -8.96
C LEU A 25 -4.96 -2.16 -9.49
N THR A 26 -5.64 -1.10 -9.11
CA THR A 26 -5.27 0.27 -9.47
C THR A 26 -5.15 1.09 -8.19
N TRP A 27 -4.14 1.92 -8.09
CA TRP A 27 -3.91 2.74 -6.90
C TRP A 27 -3.64 4.18 -7.26
N SER A 28 -3.99 5.07 -6.32
CA SER A 28 -3.65 6.48 -6.34
C SER A 28 -3.24 6.84 -4.92
N VAL A 29 -1.99 7.24 -4.73
CA VAL A 29 -1.41 7.45 -3.40
C VAL A 29 -0.87 8.87 -3.29
N THR A 30 -1.21 9.53 -2.18
CA THR A 30 -0.66 10.85 -1.84
C THR A 30 0.00 10.78 -0.48
N SER A 31 1.09 11.50 -0.32
CA SER A 31 1.81 11.56 0.95
C SER A 31 2.39 12.94 1.18
N SER A 32 2.62 13.28 2.44
CA SER A 32 3.21 14.56 2.83
C SER A 32 3.92 14.44 4.18
N GLY A 33 4.79 15.41 4.47
CA GLY A 33 5.51 15.44 5.73
C GLY A 33 6.57 14.38 5.87
N LEU A 34 6.97 13.73 4.77
CA LEU A 34 8.05 12.75 4.79
C LEU A 34 9.40 13.44 4.96
N THR A 35 10.37 12.72 5.53
CA THR A 35 11.72 13.25 5.75
C THR A 35 12.53 13.41 4.46
N GLY A 36 12.03 12.88 3.36
CA GLY A 36 12.65 12.98 2.04
C GLY A 36 11.75 12.43 0.97
N GLN A 37 12.26 12.35 -0.25
CA GLN A 37 11.50 11.74 -1.35
C GLN A 37 11.31 10.25 -1.12
N PRO A 38 10.14 9.70 -1.47
CA PRO A 38 9.95 8.25 -1.42
C PRO A 38 10.94 7.54 -2.33
N THR A 39 11.64 6.54 -1.78
CA THR A 39 12.61 5.74 -2.54
C THR A 39 12.00 4.44 -3.05
N ALA A 40 11.00 3.93 -2.33
CA ALA A 40 10.31 2.70 -2.68
C ALA A 40 8.95 2.66 -2.00
N ALA A 41 8.06 1.88 -2.54
CA ALA A 41 6.77 1.59 -1.91
C ALA A 41 6.31 0.20 -2.33
N HIS A 42 5.63 -0.48 -1.42
CA HIS A 42 5.15 -1.84 -1.64
C HIS A 42 3.82 -2.04 -0.95
N PHE A 43 2.95 -2.83 -1.57
CA PHE A 43 1.89 -3.51 -0.84
C PHE A 43 2.48 -4.78 -0.21
N HIS A 44 2.16 -5.01 1.03
CA HIS A 44 2.61 -6.17 1.80
C HIS A 44 1.40 -6.97 2.29
N GLY A 45 1.57 -8.27 2.44
CA GLY A 45 0.53 -9.13 2.97
C GLY A 45 0.85 -10.62 2.79
N PRO A 46 0.03 -11.52 3.35
CA PRO A 46 -1.11 -11.22 4.22
C PRO A 46 -0.68 -10.89 5.64
N ALA A 47 -1.23 -9.83 6.18
CA ALA A 47 -0.98 -9.42 7.58
C ALA A 47 -2.13 -8.54 8.07
N ALA A 48 -2.55 -8.75 9.30
CA ALA A 48 -3.51 -7.89 9.96
C ALA A 48 -2.81 -6.60 10.42
N ALA A 49 -3.59 -5.61 10.83
CA ALA A 49 -3.05 -4.37 11.36
C ALA A 49 -2.10 -4.65 12.52
N GLY A 50 -0.93 -4.01 12.50
CA GLY A 50 0.09 -4.20 13.53
C GLY A 50 1.03 -5.37 13.28
N GLU A 51 0.75 -6.20 12.28
CA GLU A 51 1.60 -7.32 11.89
C GLU A 51 2.44 -6.96 10.66
N ASN A 52 3.53 -7.69 10.44
CA ASN A 52 4.40 -7.50 9.29
C ASN A 52 4.34 -8.71 8.35
N ALA A 53 4.45 -8.44 7.06
CA ALA A 53 4.55 -9.47 6.04
C ALA A 53 5.48 -9.00 4.92
N GLY A 54 5.86 -9.91 4.03
CA GLY A 54 6.69 -9.58 2.89
C GLY A 54 5.94 -8.79 1.81
N PRO A 55 6.66 -8.15 0.89
CA PRO A 55 6.03 -7.43 -0.21
C PRO A 55 5.35 -8.38 -1.20
N VAL A 56 4.18 -7.99 -1.67
CA VAL A 56 3.43 -8.76 -2.68
C VAL A 56 3.28 -8.00 -4.00
N VAL A 57 3.27 -6.67 -3.95
CA VAL A 57 3.27 -5.82 -5.14
C VAL A 57 4.24 -4.67 -4.92
N ASP A 58 5.22 -4.55 -5.81
CA ASP A 58 6.17 -3.44 -5.79
C ASP A 58 5.63 -2.30 -6.65
N ILE A 59 5.42 -1.14 -6.04
CA ILE A 59 4.92 0.04 -6.72
C ILE A 59 5.97 1.17 -6.76
N SER A 60 7.22 0.83 -6.53
CA SER A 60 8.31 1.83 -6.43
C SER A 60 8.46 2.69 -7.68
N ASN A 61 8.14 2.16 -8.86
CA ASN A 61 8.23 2.91 -10.11
C ASN A 61 6.96 3.72 -10.43
N ALA A 62 5.92 3.60 -9.64
CA ALA A 62 4.63 4.24 -9.89
C ALA A 62 3.89 4.51 -8.56
N ILE A 63 4.59 5.15 -7.62
CA ILE A 63 4.09 5.33 -6.26
C ILE A 63 2.80 6.15 -6.24
N ALA A 64 2.77 7.26 -7.01
CA ALA A 64 1.63 8.17 -7.01
C ALA A 64 0.38 7.53 -7.64
N SER A 65 0.55 6.78 -8.71
CA SER A 65 -0.56 6.07 -9.35
C SER A 65 -0.04 5.00 -10.29
N GLY A 66 -0.77 3.90 -10.39
CA GLY A 66 -0.42 2.81 -11.28
C GLY A 66 -1.41 1.67 -11.19
N SER A 67 -1.12 0.58 -11.87
CA SER A 67 -1.96 -0.61 -11.85
C SER A 67 -1.12 -1.87 -12.05
N ALA A 68 -1.65 -2.99 -11.57
CA ALA A 68 -1.03 -4.30 -11.72
C ALA A 68 -2.09 -5.39 -11.64
N GLU A 69 -1.82 -6.53 -12.27
CA GLU A 69 -2.65 -7.71 -12.09
C GLU A 69 -2.16 -8.49 -10.89
N ILE A 70 -3.10 -9.06 -10.13
CA ILE A 70 -2.80 -9.87 -8.95
C ILE A 70 -3.46 -11.24 -9.08
N THR A 71 -3.05 -12.16 -8.23
CA THR A 71 -3.57 -13.53 -8.25
C THR A 71 -4.91 -13.62 -7.50
N GLU A 72 -5.62 -14.71 -7.71
CA GLU A 72 -6.87 -14.97 -7.00
C GLU A 72 -6.68 -15.04 -5.49
N ALA A 73 -5.58 -15.65 -5.04
CA ALA A 73 -5.23 -15.69 -3.62
C ALA A 73 -4.94 -14.28 -3.07
N GLN A 74 -4.29 -13.45 -3.85
CA GLN A 74 -4.02 -12.06 -3.46
C GLN A 74 -5.31 -11.23 -3.40
N VAL A 75 -6.25 -11.47 -4.31
CA VAL A 75 -7.58 -10.83 -4.25
C VAL A 75 -8.28 -11.18 -2.95
N ALA A 76 -8.25 -12.44 -2.55
CA ALA A 76 -8.88 -12.89 -1.30
C ALA A 76 -8.24 -12.20 -0.08
N ASP A 77 -6.92 -12.13 -0.04
CA ASP A 77 -6.21 -11.48 1.07
C ASP A 77 -6.51 -9.98 1.13
N LEU A 78 -6.54 -9.32 -0.01
CA LEU A 78 -6.85 -7.90 -0.09
C LEU A 78 -8.28 -7.61 0.40
N GLN A 79 -9.25 -8.41 -0.06
CA GLN A 79 -10.65 -8.25 0.35
C GLN A 79 -10.87 -8.57 1.83
N ALA A 80 -10.02 -9.40 2.41
CA ALA A 80 -10.07 -9.72 3.84
C ALA A 80 -9.41 -8.64 4.72
N GLY A 81 -8.87 -7.59 4.12
CA GLY A 81 -8.20 -6.51 4.86
C GLY A 81 -6.82 -6.88 5.36
N LYS A 82 -6.15 -7.82 4.69
CA LYS A 82 -4.84 -8.34 5.11
C LYS A 82 -3.66 -7.78 4.34
N TRP A 83 -3.84 -6.66 3.68
CA TRP A 83 -2.76 -5.96 3.01
C TRP A 83 -2.50 -4.62 3.67
N TYR A 84 -1.25 -4.17 3.63
CA TYR A 84 -0.90 -2.81 4.00
C TYR A 84 0.03 -2.20 2.95
N LEU A 85 -0.02 -0.88 2.85
CA LEU A 85 0.87 -0.10 1.99
C LEU A 85 1.96 0.50 2.86
N ASN A 86 3.20 0.41 2.40
CA ASN A 86 4.36 0.93 3.11
C ASN A 86 5.16 1.80 2.14
N ILE A 87 5.50 3.02 2.57
CA ILE A 87 6.32 3.94 1.78
C ILE A 87 7.66 4.12 2.49
N HIS A 88 8.74 3.88 1.75
CA HIS A 88 10.11 3.95 2.23
C HIS A 88 10.78 5.24 1.78
N THR A 89 11.68 5.77 2.61
CA THR A 89 12.53 6.89 2.26
C THR A 89 13.98 6.54 2.54
N GLU A 90 14.90 7.39 2.10
CA GLU A 90 16.33 7.16 2.34
C GLU A 90 16.66 7.06 3.84
N LYS A 91 16.04 7.93 4.65
CA LYS A 91 16.24 7.94 6.10
C LYS A 91 15.58 6.74 6.80
N PHE A 92 14.50 6.23 6.24
CA PHE A 92 13.76 5.10 6.79
C PHE A 92 13.61 4.01 5.73
N PRO A 93 14.69 3.27 5.45
CA PRO A 93 14.67 2.26 4.37
C PRO A 93 13.74 1.08 4.65
N ASP A 94 13.34 0.86 5.89
CA ASP A 94 12.37 -0.19 6.25
C ASP A 94 10.92 0.32 6.25
N GLY A 95 10.71 1.59 5.92
CA GLY A 95 9.40 2.20 5.81
C GLY A 95 9.23 3.39 6.73
N GLU A 96 8.81 4.52 6.17
CA GLU A 96 8.54 5.73 6.95
C GLU A 96 7.08 5.83 7.35
N ILE A 97 6.16 5.50 6.43
CA ILE A 97 4.73 5.50 6.72
C ILE A 97 4.08 4.21 6.25
N ARG A 98 3.03 3.82 6.92
CA ARG A 98 2.33 2.56 6.69
C ARG A 98 0.83 2.74 6.92
N GLY A 99 0.02 2.05 6.14
CA GLY A 99 -1.42 2.03 6.34
C GLY A 99 -2.05 0.73 5.89
N GLN A 100 -2.98 0.21 6.68
CA GLN A 100 -3.74 -0.97 6.33
C GLN A 100 -4.73 -0.63 5.23
N VAL A 101 -4.82 -1.49 4.21
CA VAL A 101 -5.79 -1.33 3.13
C VAL A 101 -7.12 -1.92 3.60
N GLU A 102 -8.15 -1.09 3.63
CA GLU A 102 -9.47 -1.48 4.12
C GLU A 102 -10.54 -1.14 3.08
N LYS A 103 -11.64 -1.87 3.13
CA LYS A 103 -12.77 -1.57 2.25
C LYS A 103 -13.34 -0.21 2.60
N ALA A 104 -13.60 0.60 1.57
CA ALA A 104 -14.33 1.85 1.74
C ALA A 104 -15.77 1.57 2.14
N GLN A 105 -16.29 2.40 3.02
CA GLN A 105 -17.68 2.31 3.43
C GLN A 105 -18.53 3.33 2.70
#